data_c0b8876f275c32dce99772431cd400f5
#
_entry.id   c0b8876f275c32dce99772431cd400f5
#
_cell.length_a   1.000
_cell.length_b   1.000
_cell.length_c   1.000
_cell.angle_alpha   90.00
_cell.angle_beta   90.00
_cell.angle_gamma   90.00
#
_symmetry.space_group_name_H-M   'P 1'
#
loop_
_entity.id
_entity.type
_entity.pdbx_description
1 polymer ?
#
loop_
_entity_poly.entity_id
_entity_poly.type
_entity_poly.pdbx_seq_one_letter_code
_entity_poly.pdbx_strand_id
1 'polypeptide(L)'
;MFPEPAPPKSGDARPKSGGTWLTLVELAAMVGGRAEGDLDKHIAGVMSLAQAGPSDLGLLVDSRYSRAAGETAAGAILVSPNLEDMLDPAQSRVVVEDPRKTLPTVLEYFFSDPLPRPGLHETAIIAEDVKLGTGVSVGPYVVIEDNVVMGEGTTLHAHVVVRSGARLGRDVTLHPHVVVYPHVRLGDRVVLHAGVRVGVDGFGYAHSEGSLARIPHVGACIIGDDVEIGANSCVDRGSIGHTELGAHVKLDNLVHIGHNVTVGPRTVMAAQ
;
A
#
# COMPACT_ATOMS: atom_id res chain seq x y z
N MET A 1 -12.83 -28.28 17.92
CA MET A 1 -13.76 -27.80 16.88
C MET A 1 -14.09 -26.38 17.27
N PHE A 2 -13.43 -25.38 16.64
CA PHE A 2 -13.73 -23.99 16.89
C PHE A 2 -15.03 -23.67 16.16
N PRO A 3 -15.99 -22.92 16.76
CA PRO A 3 -17.17 -22.49 16.04
C PRO A 3 -16.77 -21.62 14.86
N GLU A 4 -17.35 -21.87 13.71
CA GLU A 4 -17.19 -21.02 12.54
C GLU A 4 -17.57 -19.58 12.92
N PRO A 5 -16.70 -18.59 12.65
CA PRO A 5 -17.07 -17.20 12.87
C PRO A 5 -18.30 -16.90 12.01
N ALA A 6 -19.31 -16.29 12.62
CA ALA A 6 -20.46 -15.81 11.87
C ALA A 6 -19.98 -14.94 10.69
N PRO A 7 -20.60 -15.04 9.49
CA PRO A 7 -20.22 -14.19 8.38
C PRO A 7 -20.34 -12.73 8.81
N PRO A 8 -19.39 -11.86 8.41
CA PRO A 8 -19.46 -10.44 8.75
C PRO A 8 -20.80 -9.89 8.29
N LYS A 9 -21.54 -9.29 9.19
CA LYS A 9 -22.79 -8.60 8.85
C LYS A 9 -22.43 -7.48 7.90
N SER A 10 -23.19 -7.30 6.83
CA SER A 10 -23.13 -6.15 5.92
C SER A 10 -22.99 -4.87 6.75
N GLY A 11 -21.86 -4.19 6.68
CA GLY A 11 -21.54 -3.00 7.48
C GLY A 11 -20.24 -3.05 8.31
N ASP A 12 -19.48 -4.13 8.28
CA ASP A 12 -18.26 -4.28 9.09
C ASP A 12 -16.97 -3.67 8.46
N ALA A 13 -17.06 -2.95 7.35
CA ALA A 13 -16.06 -1.95 6.99
C ALA A 13 -16.25 -0.73 7.91
N ARG A 14 -15.88 -0.85 9.17
CA ARG A 14 -15.99 0.25 10.13
C ARG A 14 -14.93 1.29 9.84
N PRO A 15 -15.29 2.58 9.81
CA PRO A 15 -14.31 3.64 9.97
C PRO A 15 -13.54 3.39 11.26
N LYS A 16 -12.27 3.77 11.29
CA LYS A 16 -11.37 3.56 12.42
C LYS A 16 -12.04 3.94 13.76
N SER A 17 -11.72 3.20 14.78
CA SER A 17 -12.05 3.51 16.17
C SER A 17 -11.67 4.95 16.50
N GLY A 18 -12.64 5.88 16.45
CA GLY A 18 -12.42 7.31 16.71
C GLY A 18 -13.48 8.23 16.11
N GLY A 19 -14.48 7.71 15.42
CA GLY A 19 -15.62 8.54 14.98
C GLY A 19 -15.26 9.65 13.98
N THR A 20 -14.38 9.38 13.03
CA THR A 20 -14.03 10.31 11.97
C THR A 20 -15.19 10.40 10.99
N TRP A 21 -15.87 11.53 10.96
CA TRP A 21 -16.89 11.84 9.97
C TRP A 21 -16.59 13.21 9.37
N LEU A 22 -17.09 13.45 8.19
CA LEU A 22 -17.07 14.75 7.52
C LEU A 22 -18.51 15.15 7.20
N THR A 23 -18.78 16.44 7.28
CA THR A 23 -19.97 16.99 6.62
C THR A 23 -19.82 16.87 5.11
N LEU A 24 -20.92 16.90 4.39
CA LEU A 24 -20.89 16.83 2.93
C LEU A 24 -20.05 17.96 2.32
N VAL A 25 -20.11 19.16 2.92
CA VAL A 25 -19.31 20.30 2.45
C VAL A 25 -17.82 20.12 2.71
N GLU A 26 -17.43 19.56 3.86
CA GLU A 26 -16.03 19.25 4.17
C GLU A 26 -15.48 18.16 3.26
N LEU A 27 -16.29 17.12 3.00
CA LEU A 27 -15.93 16.07 2.04
C LEU A 27 -15.71 16.64 0.64
N ALA A 28 -16.62 17.50 0.16
CA ALA A 28 -16.49 18.15 -1.14
C ALA A 28 -15.22 19.04 -1.21
N ALA A 29 -14.94 19.80 -0.16
CA ALA A 29 -13.72 20.62 -0.08
C ALA A 29 -12.45 19.78 -0.12
N MET A 30 -12.41 18.65 0.61
CA MET A 30 -11.28 17.73 0.64
C MET A 30 -10.94 17.16 -0.76
N VAL A 31 -11.97 16.89 -1.57
CA VAL A 31 -11.79 16.28 -2.89
C VAL A 31 -11.84 17.29 -4.05
N GLY A 32 -11.91 18.58 -3.77
CA GLY A 32 -12.01 19.62 -4.80
C GLY A 32 -13.29 19.57 -5.62
N GLY A 33 -14.38 19.08 -5.00
CA GLY A 33 -15.68 18.90 -5.61
C GLY A 33 -16.71 19.96 -5.18
N ARG A 34 -17.94 19.81 -5.65
CA ARG A 34 -19.10 20.61 -5.31
C ARG A 34 -20.11 19.76 -4.55
N ALA A 35 -20.57 20.24 -3.38
CA ALA A 35 -21.62 19.59 -2.59
C ALA A 35 -23.00 20.09 -2.98
N GLU A 36 -23.98 19.20 -3.07
CA GLU A 36 -25.39 19.51 -3.29
C GLU A 36 -26.29 18.65 -2.40
N GLY A 37 -27.44 19.17 -2.02
CA GLY A 37 -28.39 18.55 -1.10
C GLY A 37 -28.19 19.00 0.34
N ASP A 38 -28.22 18.08 1.30
CA ASP A 38 -28.02 18.36 2.72
C ASP A 38 -26.53 18.53 3.01
N LEU A 39 -26.08 19.80 3.08
CA LEU A 39 -24.66 20.15 3.24
C LEU A 39 -24.08 19.73 4.60
N ASP A 40 -24.93 19.65 5.62
CA ASP A 40 -24.54 19.24 6.98
C ASP A 40 -24.61 17.72 7.18
N LYS A 41 -24.96 16.98 6.14
CA LYS A 41 -25.01 15.51 6.17
C LYS A 41 -23.67 14.93 6.59
N HIS A 42 -23.70 14.12 7.64
CA HIS A 42 -22.50 13.45 8.15
C HIS A 42 -22.21 12.16 7.37
N ILE A 43 -21.02 12.07 6.80
CA ILE A 43 -20.49 10.89 6.12
C ILE A 43 -19.38 10.31 6.97
N ALA A 44 -19.48 9.02 7.28
CA ALA A 44 -18.56 8.29 8.15
C ALA A 44 -17.83 7.13 7.45
N GLY A 45 -18.12 6.88 6.17
CA GLY A 45 -17.49 5.80 5.43
C GLY A 45 -17.86 5.78 3.95
N VAL A 46 -17.38 4.77 3.26
CA VAL A 46 -17.65 4.51 1.83
C VAL A 46 -18.18 3.10 1.68
N MET A 47 -19.24 2.92 0.91
CA MET A 47 -19.82 1.61 0.70
C MET A 47 -20.35 1.46 -0.75
N SER A 48 -20.52 0.21 -1.20
CA SER A 48 -21.19 -0.03 -2.49
C SER A 48 -22.62 0.51 -2.46
N LEU A 49 -23.13 0.99 -3.59
CA LEU A 49 -24.49 1.54 -3.68
C LEU A 49 -25.56 0.60 -3.10
N ALA A 50 -25.40 -0.70 -3.28
CA ALA A 50 -26.36 -1.71 -2.79
C ALA A 50 -26.34 -1.93 -1.27
N GLN A 51 -25.25 -1.56 -0.59
CA GLN A 51 -25.03 -1.84 0.83
C GLN A 51 -24.92 -0.57 1.67
N ALA A 52 -24.81 0.59 1.01
CA ALA A 52 -24.63 1.88 1.67
C ALA A 52 -25.82 2.24 2.56
N GLY A 53 -25.52 2.75 3.74
CA GLY A 53 -26.48 3.30 4.68
C GLY A 53 -26.47 4.83 4.72
N PRO A 54 -27.30 5.45 5.60
CA PRO A 54 -27.49 6.90 5.65
C PRO A 54 -26.24 7.74 5.98
N SER A 55 -25.18 7.11 6.47
CA SER A 55 -23.90 7.77 6.78
C SER A 55 -22.77 7.34 5.83
N ASP A 56 -23.08 6.63 4.75
CA ASP A 56 -22.08 6.18 3.81
C ASP A 56 -22.09 7.02 2.53
N LEU A 57 -20.92 7.19 1.94
CA LEU A 57 -20.75 7.70 0.59
C LEU A 57 -20.84 6.53 -0.39
N GLY A 58 -21.78 6.59 -1.32
CA GLY A 58 -21.83 5.71 -2.49
C GLY A 58 -21.06 6.29 -3.67
N LEU A 59 -20.76 5.48 -4.69
CA LEU A 59 -20.10 5.94 -5.92
C LEU A 59 -20.95 5.62 -7.15
N LEU A 60 -21.18 6.64 -7.99
CA LEU A 60 -21.74 6.47 -9.33
C LEU A 60 -20.66 6.82 -10.37
N VAL A 61 -20.04 5.80 -10.93
CA VAL A 61 -18.92 5.93 -11.89
C VAL A 61 -19.26 5.46 -13.31
N ASP A 62 -20.44 4.91 -13.51
CA ASP A 62 -20.92 4.40 -14.80
C ASP A 62 -22.45 4.39 -14.82
N SER A 63 -23.05 4.77 -15.95
CA SER A 63 -24.51 4.83 -16.13
C SER A 63 -25.23 3.49 -15.89
N ARG A 64 -24.53 2.37 -16.04
CA ARG A 64 -25.05 1.02 -15.73
C ARG A 64 -25.51 0.87 -14.29
N TYR A 65 -24.97 1.68 -13.38
CA TYR A 65 -25.31 1.67 -11.96
C TYR A 65 -26.36 2.72 -11.57
N SER A 66 -26.95 3.45 -12.53
CA SER A 66 -27.96 4.51 -12.26
C SER A 66 -29.16 3.98 -11.49
N ARG A 67 -29.66 2.78 -11.81
CA ARG A 67 -30.73 2.15 -11.05
C ARG A 67 -30.35 1.89 -9.60
N ALA A 68 -29.16 1.32 -9.36
CA ALA A 68 -28.65 1.10 -8.01
C ALA A 68 -28.44 2.42 -7.24
N ALA A 69 -28.07 3.50 -7.94
CA ALA A 69 -27.94 4.82 -7.35
C ALA A 69 -29.29 5.44 -6.98
N GLY A 70 -30.37 5.17 -7.74
CA GLY A 70 -31.71 5.60 -7.41
C GLY A 70 -32.38 4.80 -6.27
N GLU A 71 -31.97 3.55 -6.06
CA GLU A 71 -32.50 2.65 -5.02
C GLU A 71 -31.66 2.64 -3.73
N THR A 72 -30.49 3.31 -3.71
CA THR A 72 -29.54 3.27 -2.58
C THR A 72 -30.04 4.03 -1.35
N ALA A 73 -29.68 3.52 -0.17
CA ALA A 73 -29.84 4.24 1.10
C ALA A 73 -28.61 5.10 1.47
N ALA A 74 -27.65 5.28 0.56
CA ALA A 74 -26.45 6.08 0.79
C ALA A 74 -26.79 7.49 1.27
N GLY A 75 -26.04 7.98 2.25
CA GLY A 75 -26.19 9.35 2.75
C GLY A 75 -25.85 10.40 1.70
N ALA A 76 -24.86 10.10 0.85
CA ALA A 76 -24.51 10.91 -0.31
C ALA A 76 -23.91 10.05 -1.43
N ILE A 77 -23.82 10.59 -2.65
CA ILE A 77 -23.21 9.93 -3.79
C ILE A 77 -22.08 10.79 -4.36
N LEU A 78 -20.90 10.18 -4.54
CA LEU A 78 -19.81 10.76 -5.31
C LEU A 78 -20.06 10.47 -6.80
N VAL A 79 -20.15 11.52 -7.60
CA VAL A 79 -20.58 11.43 -9.01
C VAL A 79 -19.81 12.40 -9.89
N SER A 80 -19.71 12.09 -11.19
CA SER A 80 -19.19 13.03 -12.21
C SER A 80 -20.34 13.87 -12.81
N PRO A 81 -20.06 15.08 -13.35
CA PRO A 81 -21.08 15.97 -13.90
C PRO A 81 -21.96 15.32 -14.98
N ASN A 82 -21.38 14.46 -15.81
CA ASN A 82 -22.11 13.77 -16.89
C ASN A 82 -23.06 12.66 -16.42
N LEU A 83 -23.02 12.27 -15.15
CA LEU A 83 -23.92 11.28 -14.54
C LEU A 83 -24.84 11.90 -13.48
N GLU A 84 -24.66 13.17 -13.18
CA GLU A 84 -25.40 13.88 -12.13
C GLU A 84 -26.92 13.87 -12.38
N ASP A 85 -27.35 14.10 -13.60
CA ASP A 85 -28.77 14.12 -14.00
C ASP A 85 -29.47 12.75 -13.85
N MET A 86 -28.71 11.68 -13.55
CA MET A 86 -29.25 10.35 -13.28
C MET A 86 -29.67 10.16 -11.82
N LEU A 87 -29.35 11.11 -10.94
CA LEU A 87 -29.69 11.08 -9.52
C LEU A 87 -30.98 11.86 -9.25
N ASP A 88 -31.72 11.45 -8.22
CA ASP A 88 -32.82 12.23 -7.71
C ASP A 88 -32.29 13.60 -7.24
N PRO A 89 -32.94 14.73 -7.63
CA PRO A 89 -32.57 16.06 -7.17
C PRO A 89 -32.51 16.21 -5.65
N ALA A 90 -33.30 15.44 -4.90
CA ALA A 90 -33.31 15.45 -3.43
C ALA A 90 -32.14 14.67 -2.82
N GLN A 91 -31.41 13.87 -3.61
CA GLN A 91 -30.30 13.04 -3.14
C GLN A 91 -29.04 13.87 -2.96
N SER A 92 -28.48 13.83 -1.76
CA SER A 92 -27.21 14.51 -1.45
C SER A 92 -26.06 13.93 -2.29
N ARG A 93 -25.19 14.81 -2.81
CA ARG A 93 -24.10 14.39 -3.70
C ARG A 93 -22.87 15.28 -3.58
N VAL A 94 -21.73 14.70 -3.92
CA VAL A 94 -20.49 15.43 -4.19
C VAL A 94 -20.14 15.22 -5.65
N VAL A 95 -20.09 16.31 -6.40
CA VAL A 95 -19.79 16.30 -7.83
C VAL A 95 -18.31 16.60 -8.02
N VAL A 96 -17.58 15.68 -8.67
CA VAL A 96 -16.15 15.79 -8.97
C VAL A 96 -15.89 15.43 -10.43
N GLU A 97 -14.82 15.95 -11.02
CA GLU A 97 -14.51 15.69 -12.42
C GLU A 97 -14.39 14.17 -12.71
N ASP A 98 -13.69 13.44 -11.86
CA ASP A 98 -13.47 11.99 -11.99
C ASP A 98 -13.55 11.31 -10.60
N PRO A 99 -14.68 10.67 -10.27
CA PRO A 99 -14.84 9.96 -9.00
C PRO A 99 -13.82 8.85 -8.76
N ARG A 100 -13.29 8.21 -9.82
CA ARG A 100 -12.31 7.13 -9.69
C ARG A 100 -10.95 7.66 -9.24
N LYS A 101 -10.55 8.84 -9.73
CA LYS A 101 -9.31 9.49 -9.28
C LYS A 101 -9.41 10.06 -7.87
N THR A 102 -10.62 10.41 -7.47
CA THR A 102 -10.91 10.98 -6.16
C THR A 102 -11.02 9.91 -5.06
N LEU A 103 -11.49 8.72 -5.43
CA LEU A 103 -11.77 7.63 -4.50
C LEU A 103 -10.57 7.26 -3.57
N PRO A 104 -9.32 7.16 -4.05
CA PRO A 104 -8.18 6.86 -3.16
C PRO A 104 -8.07 7.83 -1.99
N THR A 105 -8.19 9.14 -2.22
CA THR A 105 -8.15 10.17 -1.16
C THR A 105 -9.25 9.97 -0.12
N VAL A 106 -10.47 9.65 -0.58
CA VAL A 106 -11.61 9.41 0.29
C VAL A 106 -11.40 8.14 1.13
N LEU A 107 -10.94 7.05 0.50
CA LEU A 107 -10.67 5.80 1.19
C LEU A 107 -9.53 5.95 2.21
N GLU A 108 -8.47 6.66 1.86
CA GLU A 108 -7.37 6.96 2.76
C GLU A 108 -7.85 7.73 3.99
N TYR A 109 -8.70 8.72 3.82
CA TYR A 109 -9.27 9.49 4.93
C TYR A 109 -10.06 8.60 5.90
N PHE A 110 -10.96 7.76 5.40
CA PHE A 110 -11.83 6.95 6.25
C PHE A 110 -11.20 5.63 6.74
N PHE A 111 -10.29 5.03 5.99
CA PHE A 111 -9.85 3.65 6.23
C PHE A 111 -8.33 3.47 6.37
N SER A 112 -7.48 4.51 6.17
CA SER A 112 -6.04 4.32 6.37
C SER A 112 -5.72 4.00 7.84
N ASP A 113 -4.81 3.06 8.10
CA ASP A 113 -4.36 2.75 9.45
C ASP A 113 -3.53 3.91 10.05
N PRO A 114 -3.66 4.24 11.33
CA PRO A 114 -2.78 5.24 11.93
C PRO A 114 -1.33 4.80 11.71
N LEU A 115 -0.53 5.73 11.20
CA LEU A 115 0.90 5.47 11.10
C LEU A 115 1.45 5.07 12.47
N PRO A 116 2.31 4.04 12.54
CA PRO A 116 2.97 3.69 13.77
C PRO A 116 3.67 4.91 14.38
N ARG A 117 3.61 5.07 15.69
CA ARG A 117 4.30 6.16 16.37
C ARG A 117 5.81 5.99 16.20
N PRO A 118 6.57 7.07 15.92
CA PRO A 118 8.01 7.00 15.88
C PRO A 118 8.59 6.42 17.18
N GLY A 119 9.60 5.59 17.05
CA GLY A 119 10.28 4.95 18.18
C GLY A 119 10.77 3.55 17.86
N LEU A 120 11.54 2.98 18.78
CA LEU A 120 12.13 1.66 18.68
C LEU A 120 11.44 0.74 19.66
N HIS A 121 10.85 -0.36 19.20
CA HIS A 121 10.24 -1.34 20.08
C HIS A 121 11.32 -2.08 20.89
N GLU A 122 11.08 -2.35 22.17
CA GLU A 122 12.04 -2.96 23.09
C GLU A 122 12.56 -4.33 22.67
N THR A 123 11.80 -5.06 21.86
CA THR A 123 12.21 -6.37 21.33
C THR A 123 12.96 -6.29 20.01
N ALA A 124 13.21 -5.11 19.45
CA ALA A 124 13.99 -4.96 18.24
C ALA A 124 15.49 -5.20 18.52
N ILE A 125 16.16 -5.88 17.59
CA ILE A 125 17.62 -6.13 17.63
C ILE A 125 18.25 -5.22 16.58
N ILE A 126 19.03 -4.22 17.02
CA ILE A 126 19.63 -3.22 16.13
C ILE A 126 21.12 -3.16 16.41
N ALA A 127 21.95 -3.31 15.35
CA ALA A 127 23.39 -3.19 15.47
C ALA A 127 23.83 -1.76 15.81
N GLU A 128 24.96 -1.61 16.49
CA GLU A 128 25.40 -0.32 17.10
C GLU A 128 25.72 0.76 16.05
N ASP A 129 26.12 0.37 14.85
CA ASP A 129 26.53 1.28 13.76
C ASP A 129 25.42 1.67 12.80
N VAL A 130 24.18 1.25 13.06
CA VAL A 130 22.99 1.58 12.28
C VAL A 130 22.68 3.09 12.36
N LYS A 131 22.41 3.69 11.21
CA LYS A 131 22.02 5.10 11.12
C LYS A 131 20.54 5.23 10.80
N LEU A 132 19.78 5.75 11.76
CA LEU A 132 18.34 5.98 11.63
C LEU A 132 18.06 7.46 11.43
N GLY A 133 17.23 7.79 10.45
CA GLY A 133 16.68 9.12 10.25
C GLY A 133 15.69 9.53 11.34
N THR A 134 15.27 10.78 11.33
CA THR A 134 14.23 11.30 12.25
C THR A 134 12.88 10.65 11.95
N GLY A 135 12.08 10.41 12.98
CA GLY A 135 10.72 9.89 12.80
C GLY A 135 10.63 8.42 12.41
N VAL A 136 11.74 7.66 12.43
CA VAL A 136 11.74 6.22 12.15
C VAL A 136 10.93 5.46 13.20
N SER A 137 10.12 4.51 12.74
CA SER A 137 9.34 3.59 13.56
C SER A 137 9.82 2.16 13.36
N VAL A 138 10.25 1.49 14.43
CA VAL A 138 10.74 0.10 14.41
C VAL A 138 9.84 -0.76 15.29
N GLY A 139 9.11 -1.69 14.68
CA GLY A 139 8.17 -2.59 15.31
C GLY A 139 8.81 -3.74 16.09
N PRO A 140 7.98 -4.59 16.71
CA PRO A 140 8.46 -5.72 17.51
C PRO A 140 9.19 -6.76 16.67
N TYR A 141 10.24 -7.34 17.27
CA TYR A 141 11.06 -8.43 16.70
C TYR A 141 11.70 -8.08 15.34
N VAL A 142 11.87 -6.81 15.05
CA VAL A 142 12.67 -6.35 13.89
C VAL A 142 14.13 -6.63 14.15
N VAL A 143 14.87 -7.05 13.11
CA VAL A 143 16.33 -7.23 13.15
C VAL A 143 16.95 -6.31 12.13
N ILE A 144 17.90 -5.46 12.55
CA ILE A 144 18.67 -4.55 11.70
C ILE A 144 20.15 -4.85 11.91
N GLU A 145 20.79 -5.38 10.84
CA GLU A 145 22.21 -5.74 10.86
C GLU A 145 23.12 -4.52 10.64
N ASP A 146 24.43 -4.74 10.67
CA ASP A 146 25.47 -3.73 10.60
C ASP A 146 25.42 -2.84 9.36
N ASN A 147 25.91 -1.60 9.49
CA ASN A 147 26.09 -0.65 8.37
C ASN A 147 24.80 -0.28 7.63
N VAL A 148 23.62 -0.54 8.19
CA VAL A 148 22.35 -0.14 7.61
C VAL A 148 22.13 1.37 7.79
N VAL A 149 21.59 2.01 6.76
CA VAL A 149 21.20 3.42 6.77
C VAL A 149 19.73 3.55 6.36
N MET A 150 18.93 4.25 7.16
CA MET A 150 17.52 4.51 6.88
C MET A 150 17.23 6.01 6.86
N GLY A 151 16.47 6.46 5.87
CA GLY A 151 15.95 7.83 5.79
C GLY A 151 14.86 8.11 6.82
N GLU A 152 14.52 9.39 6.93
CA GLU A 152 13.47 9.86 7.84
C GLU A 152 12.10 9.23 7.53
N GLY A 153 11.21 9.14 8.51
CA GLY A 153 9.84 8.66 8.35
C GLY A 153 9.69 7.17 8.05
N THR A 154 10.80 6.42 7.89
CA THR A 154 10.76 5.00 7.55
C THR A 154 10.09 4.17 8.64
N THR A 155 9.19 3.27 8.24
CA THR A 155 8.42 2.39 9.12
C THR A 155 8.73 0.92 8.86
N LEU A 156 9.17 0.21 9.89
CA LEU A 156 9.39 -1.23 9.87
C LEU A 156 8.36 -1.91 10.77
N HIS A 157 7.48 -2.71 10.18
CA HIS A 157 6.51 -3.50 10.94
C HIS A 157 7.16 -4.75 11.57
N ALA A 158 6.37 -5.50 12.32
CA ALA A 158 6.85 -6.66 13.06
C ALA A 158 7.61 -7.69 12.20
N HIS A 159 8.68 -8.27 12.75
CA HIS A 159 9.46 -9.35 12.13
C HIS A 159 10.15 -8.97 10.79
N VAL A 160 10.34 -7.70 10.50
CA VAL A 160 11.15 -7.25 9.37
C VAL A 160 12.61 -7.54 9.65
N VAL A 161 13.35 -7.99 8.63
CA VAL A 161 14.80 -8.18 8.70
C VAL A 161 15.47 -7.29 7.64
N VAL A 162 16.34 -6.37 8.08
CA VAL A 162 17.16 -5.54 7.20
C VAL A 162 18.61 -5.93 7.38
N ARG A 163 19.19 -6.51 6.33
CA ARG A 163 20.51 -7.09 6.39
C ARG A 163 21.63 -6.09 6.09
N SER A 164 22.85 -6.49 6.42
CA SER A 164 24.05 -5.66 6.44
C SER A 164 24.24 -4.78 5.20
N GLY A 165 24.56 -3.51 5.42
CA GLY A 165 24.86 -2.53 4.38
C GLY A 165 23.69 -2.11 3.50
N ALA A 166 22.44 -2.51 3.81
CA ALA A 166 21.27 -2.05 3.10
C ALA A 166 21.05 -0.54 3.30
N ARG A 167 20.50 0.11 2.31
CA ARG A 167 20.18 1.55 2.33
C ARG A 167 18.73 1.76 1.96
N LEU A 168 17.98 2.38 2.85
CA LEU A 168 16.57 2.72 2.67
C LEU A 168 16.44 4.24 2.59
N GLY A 169 15.68 4.70 1.61
CA GLY A 169 15.32 6.11 1.46
C GLY A 169 14.37 6.60 2.56
N ARG A 170 13.72 7.74 2.31
CA ARG A 170 12.74 8.36 3.22
C ARG A 170 11.36 7.73 3.03
N ASP A 171 10.56 7.74 4.10
CA ASP A 171 9.16 7.31 4.08
C ASP A 171 8.95 5.89 3.51
N VAL A 172 9.94 5.01 3.70
CA VAL A 172 9.85 3.60 3.30
C VAL A 172 8.97 2.84 4.29
N THR A 173 8.05 2.03 3.78
CA THR A 173 7.20 1.16 4.61
C THR A 173 7.49 -0.31 4.31
N LEU A 174 7.97 -1.03 5.32
CA LEU A 174 8.19 -2.48 5.24
C LEU A 174 7.16 -3.19 6.11
N HIS A 175 6.24 -3.91 5.47
CA HIS A 175 5.20 -4.70 6.14
C HIS A 175 5.76 -5.95 6.83
N PRO A 176 4.98 -6.65 7.68
CA PRO A 176 5.49 -7.77 8.45
C PRO A 176 6.19 -8.84 7.60
N HIS A 177 7.28 -9.41 8.16
CA HIS A 177 8.07 -10.47 7.54
C HIS A 177 8.80 -10.12 6.24
N VAL A 178 8.93 -8.86 5.89
CA VAL A 178 9.80 -8.42 4.78
C VAL A 178 11.25 -8.71 5.12
N VAL A 179 12.02 -9.18 4.12
CA VAL A 179 13.48 -9.32 4.23
C VAL A 179 14.16 -8.51 3.15
N VAL A 180 14.95 -7.53 3.57
CA VAL A 180 15.84 -6.75 2.71
C VAL A 180 17.24 -7.35 2.84
N TYR A 181 17.77 -7.90 1.76
CA TYR A 181 19.07 -8.60 1.75
C TYR A 181 20.25 -7.63 1.75
N PRO A 182 21.51 -8.13 1.96
CA PRO A 182 22.67 -7.27 2.09
C PRO A 182 22.86 -6.35 0.87
N HIS A 183 23.25 -5.10 1.17
CA HIS A 183 23.59 -4.08 0.16
C HIS A 183 22.46 -3.67 -0.81
N VAL A 184 21.22 -4.08 -0.57
CA VAL A 184 20.04 -3.61 -1.30
C VAL A 184 19.89 -2.10 -1.13
N ARG A 185 19.43 -1.43 -2.18
CA ARG A 185 19.09 0.00 -2.15
C ARG A 185 17.61 0.18 -2.46
N LEU A 186 16.91 0.80 -1.54
CA LEU A 186 15.52 1.23 -1.72
C LEU A 186 15.48 2.75 -1.81
N GLY A 187 14.80 3.29 -2.80
CA GLY A 187 14.52 4.71 -2.93
C GLY A 187 13.53 5.23 -1.89
N ASP A 188 13.04 6.43 -2.10
CA ASP A 188 12.06 7.09 -1.23
C ASP A 188 10.64 6.53 -1.45
N ARG A 189 9.82 6.50 -0.39
CA ARG A 189 8.40 6.10 -0.42
C ARG A 189 8.14 4.70 -1.00
N VAL A 190 9.12 3.81 -0.87
CA VAL A 190 8.97 2.40 -1.26
C VAL A 190 8.07 1.68 -0.26
N VAL A 191 7.10 0.91 -0.77
CA VAL A 191 6.23 0.06 0.03
C VAL A 191 6.47 -1.40 -0.33
N LEU A 192 6.90 -2.20 0.66
CA LEU A 192 7.04 -3.65 0.50
C LEU A 192 5.98 -4.35 1.36
N HIS A 193 5.06 -5.04 0.72
CA HIS A 193 3.99 -5.77 1.41
C HIS A 193 4.52 -7.03 2.12
N ALA A 194 3.67 -7.63 2.96
CA ALA A 194 4.07 -8.72 3.84
C ALA A 194 4.76 -9.86 3.09
N GLY A 195 5.86 -10.33 3.67
CA GLY A 195 6.59 -11.47 3.13
C GLY A 195 7.43 -11.21 1.86
N VAL A 196 7.58 -9.98 1.40
CA VAL A 196 8.45 -9.64 0.25
C VAL A 196 9.92 -9.93 0.57
N ARG A 197 10.66 -10.42 -0.42
CA ARG A 197 12.12 -10.66 -0.39
C ARG A 197 12.79 -9.84 -1.47
N VAL A 198 13.70 -8.94 -1.09
CA VAL A 198 14.44 -8.10 -2.06
C VAL A 198 15.93 -8.35 -1.94
N GLY A 199 16.57 -8.70 -3.05
CA GLY A 199 18.00 -8.93 -3.12
C GLY A 199 18.44 -10.35 -2.77
N VAL A 200 17.54 -11.33 -2.81
CA VAL A 200 17.86 -12.75 -2.65
C VAL A 200 18.72 -13.23 -3.83
N ASP A 201 19.59 -14.22 -3.61
CA ASP A 201 20.37 -14.82 -4.69
C ASP A 201 19.46 -15.49 -5.72
N GLY A 202 19.70 -15.22 -6.99
CA GLY A 202 18.97 -15.84 -8.09
C GLY A 202 19.28 -17.32 -8.29
N PHE A 203 18.58 -17.95 -9.22
CA PHE A 203 18.74 -19.36 -9.56
C PHE A 203 19.88 -19.53 -10.58
N GLY A 204 21.09 -19.81 -10.09
CA GLY A 204 22.30 -19.98 -10.92
C GLY A 204 23.14 -21.17 -10.48
N TYR A 205 23.36 -22.13 -11.39
CA TYR A 205 24.18 -23.32 -11.16
C TYR A 205 25.05 -23.61 -12.39
N ALA A 206 26.28 -24.06 -12.13
CA ALA A 206 27.20 -24.59 -13.14
C ALA A 206 27.30 -26.12 -13.02
N HIS A 207 27.31 -26.82 -14.16
CA HIS A 207 27.57 -28.24 -14.18
C HIS A 207 29.08 -28.49 -13.95
N SER A 208 29.41 -29.33 -12.97
CA SER A 208 30.77 -29.73 -12.66
C SER A 208 30.81 -31.22 -12.31
N GLU A 209 31.38 -32.06 -13.16
CA GLU A 209 31.67 -33.48 -12.93
C GLU A 209 30.58 -34.27 -12.17
N GLY A 210 29.33 -34.20 -12.67
CA GLY A 210 28.19 -34.92 -12.07
C GLY A 210 27.52 -34.22 -10.88
N SER A 211 27.89 -32.98 -10.57
CA SER A 211 27.29 -32.13 -9.55
C SER A 211 26.84 -30.79 -10.11
N LEU A 212 26.00 -30.07 -9.35
CA LEU A 212 25.60 -28.69 -9.61
C LEU A 212 26.27 -27.77 -8.57
N ALA A 213 27.25 -26.99 -9.04
CA ALA A 213 27.88 -25.96 -8.21
C ALA A 213 27.06 -24.67 -8.26
N ARG A 214 26.69 -24.14 -7.10
CA ARG A 214 25.97 -22.86 -7.02
C ARG A 214 26.86 -21.71 -7.50
N ILE A 215 26.31 -20.84 -8.33
CA ILE A 215 26.98 -19.59 -8.75
C ILE A 215 26.59 -18.51 -7.71
N PRO A 216 27.54 -17.97 -6.94
CA PRO A 216 27.27 -16.87 -6.02
C PRO A 216 26.80 -15.63 -6.76
N HIS A 217 25.78 -14.95 -6.24
CA HIS A 217 25.29 -13.68 -6.77
C HIS A 217 25.91 -12.53 -5.99
N VAL A 218 26.73 -11.73 -6.64
CA VAL A 218 27.52 -10.64 -6.02
C VAL A 218 27.08 -9.26 -6.48
N GLY A 219 26.12 -9.20 -7.40
CA GLY A 219 25.59 -7.97 -7.93
C GLY A 219 24.64 -7.25 -6.97
N ALA A 220 24.18 -6.08 -7.36
CA ALA A 220 23.26 -5.28 -6.57
C ALA A 220 21.78 -5.57 -6.90
N CYS A 221 20.90 -5.11 -6.00
CA CYS A 221 19.47 -4.97 -6.24
C CYS A 221 19.07 -3.52 -5.89
N ILE A 222 18.52 -2.80 -6.86
CA ILE A 222 18.23 -1.37 -6.77
C ILE A 222 16.75 -1.16 -7.06
N ILE A 223 16.05 -0.56 -6.12
CA ILE A 223 14.62 -0.25 -6.21
C ILE A 223 14.45 1.26 -6.21
N GLY A 224 13.82 1.80 -7.24
CA GLY A 224 13.58 3.23 -7.40
C GLY A 224 12.53 3.79 -6.44
N ASP A 225 12.29 5.10 -6.54
CA ASP A 225 11.31 5.79 -5.70
C ASP A 225 9.86 5.36 -6.04
N ASP A 226 8.96 5.44 -5.05
CA ASP A 226 7.52 5.18 -5.22
C ASP A 226 7.19 3.76 -5.73
N VAL A 227 8.12 2.82 -5.61
CA VAL A 227 7.88 1.41 -5.97
C VAL A 227 7.04 0.74 -4.90
N GLU A 228 6.07 -0.06 -5.34
CA GLU A 228 5.25 -0.89 -4.46
C GLU A 228 5.32 -2.35 -4.91
N ILE A 229 5.59 -3.25 -3.96
CA ILE A 229 5.74 -4.68 -4.23
C ILE A 229 4.77 -5.47 -3.37
N GLY A 230 3.87 -6.21 -4.04
CA GLY A 230 2.83 -7.03 -3.43
C GLY A 230 3.37 -8.22 -2.62
N ALA A 231 2.52 -8.74 -1.77
CA ALA A 231 2.87 -9.75 -0.78
C ALA A 231 3.52 -11.01 -1.38
N ASN A 232 4.53 -11.53 -0.67
CA ASN A 232 5.29 -12.73 -1.05
C ASN A 232 6.00 -12.67 -2.41
N SER A 233 6.14 -11.49 -3.01
CA SER A 233 6.94 -11.31 -4.22
C SER A 233 8.43 -11.37 -3.90
N CYS A 234 9.22 -11.82 -4.88
CA CYS A 234 10.68 -11.93 -4.78
C CYS A 234 11.36 -11.12 -5.88
N VAL A 235 12.40 -10.38 -5.52
CA VAL A 235 13.27 -9.68 -6.46
C VAL A 235 14.69 -10.17 -6.22
N ASP A 236 15.24 -10.90 -7.19
CA ASP A 236 16.59 -11.43 -7.08
C ASP A 236 17.64 -10.31 -7.28
N ARG A 237 18.78 -10.46 -6.66
CA ARG A 237 19.96 -9.61 -6.95
C ARG A 237 20.61 -10.01 -8.27
N GLY A 238 21.32 -9.09 -8.89
CA GLY A 238 22.14 -9.42 -10.04
C GLY A 238 23.20 -10.48 -9.73
N SER A 239 23.52 -11.32 -10.68
CA SER A 239 24.61 -12.28 -10.51
C SER A 239 25.99 -11.59 -10.43
N ILE A 240 26.31 -10.73 -11.41
CA ILE A 240 27.51 -9.87 -11.42
C ILE A 240 27.08 -8.39 -11.54
N GLY A 241 26.14 -8.08 -12.44
CA GLY A 241 25.58 -6.74 -12.61
C GLY A 241 24.46 -6.45 -11.61
N HIS A 242 23.44 -5.70 -12.02
CA HIS A 242 22.34 -5.26 -11.17
C HIS A 242 21.01 -5.84 -11.61
N THR A 243 20.10 -6.03 -10.66
CA THR A 243 18.66 -6.06 -10.89
C THR A 243 18.12 -4.71 -10.51
N GLU A 244 17.30 -4.11 -11.36
CA GLU A 244 16.82 -2.74 -11.15
C GLU A 244 15.34 -2.61 -11.45
N LEU A 245 14.59 -1.99 -10.53
CA LEU A 245 13.22 -1.54 -10.73
C LEU A 245 13.21 -0.01 -10.77
N GLY A 246 12.76 0.55 -11.89
CA GLY A 246 12.61 2.01 -12.05
C GLY A 246 11.53 2.59 -11.13
N ALA A 247 11.52 3.91 -11.02
CA ALA A 247 10.55 4.60 -10.15
C ALA A 247 9.09 4.32 -10.54
N HIS A 248 8.19 4.32 -9.54
CA HIS A 248 6.75 4.11 -9.68
C HIS A 248 6.34 2.72 -10.23
N VAL A 249 7.22 1.71 -10.21
CA VAL A 249 6.85 0.34 -10.55
C VAL A 249 5.88 -0.21 -9.52
N LYS A 250 4.83 -0.92 -9.98
CA LYS A 250 3.85 -1.60 -9.14
C LYS A 250 3.83 -3.08 -9.50
N LEU A 251 4.21 -3.93 -8.55
CA LEU A 251 4.15 -5.37 -8.67
C LEU A 251 3.04 -5.91 -7.77
N ASP A 252 2.17 -6.73 -8.33
CA ASP A 252 1.14 -7.42 -7.55
C ASP A 252 1.76 -8.54 -6.70
N ASN A 253 0.94 -9.27 -5.97
CA ASN A 253 1.36 -10.37 -5.11
C ASN A 253 1.95 -11.51 -5.95
N LEU A 254 2.90 -12.27 -5.36
CA LEU A 254 3.50 -13.45 -5.97
C LEU A 254 4.18 -13.20 -7.32
N VAL A 255 4.71 -12.01 -7.52
CA VAL A 255 5.56 -11.69 -8.69
C VAL A 255 7.00 -12.09 -8.39
N HIS A 256 7.69 -12.68 -9.36
CA HIS A 256 9.11 -12.97 -9.28
C HIS A 256 9.88 -12.20 -10.36
N ILE A 257 10.82 -11.38 -9.93
CA ILE A 257 11.79 -10.68 -10.78
C ILE A 257 13.12 -11.42 -10.66
N GLY A 258 13.53 -12.08 -11.74
CA GLY A 258 14.81 -12.83 -11.79
C GLY A 258 16.03 -11.90 -11.76
N HIS A 259 17.21 -12.51 -11.57
CA HIS A 259 18.48 -11.78 -11.51
C HIS A 259 18.80 -11.04 -12.84
N ASN A 260 19.44 -9.89 -12.75
CA ASN A 260 19.87 -9.06 -13.89
C ASN A 260 18.72 -8.50 -14.75
N VAL A 261 17.50 -8.51 -14.25
CA VAL A 261 16.34 -7.88 -14.92
C VAL A 261 16.33 -6.38 -14.65
N THR A 262 16.04 -5.60 -15.68
CA THR A 262 15.72 -4.17 -15.57
C THR A 262 14.26 -3.96 -15.91
N VAL A 263 13.50 -3.44 -14.95
CA VAL A 263 12.08 -3.04 -15.13
C VAL A 263 12.02 -1.53 -15.28
N GLY A 264 11.48 -1.06 -16.41
CA GLY A 264 11.32 0.37 -16.67
C GLY A 264 10.38 1.07 -15.69
N PRO A 265 10.48 2.40 -15.53
CA PRO A 265 9.63 3.14 -14.61
C PRO A 265 8.15 3.08 -14.99
N ARG A 266 7.26 3.16 -13.99
CA ARG A 266 5.79 3.09 -14.14
C ARG A 266 5.26 1.79 -14.73
N THR A 267 6.05 0.73 -14.75
CA THR A 267 5.59 -0.61 -15.15
C THR A 267 4.64 -1.17 -14.07
N VAL A 268 3.56 -1.78 -14.51
CA VAL A 268 2.60 -2.49 -13.65
C VAL A 268 2.56 -3.95 -14.06
N MET A 269 2.73 -4.87 -13.10
CA MET A 269 2.68 -6.32 -13.33
C MET A 269 1.61 -6.92 -12.41
N ALA A 270 0.67 -7.67 -13.00
CA ALA A 270 -0.29 -8.48 -12.24
C ALA A 270 0.41 -9.71 -11.65
N ALA A 271 -0.29 -10.39 -10.73
CA ALA A 271 0.18 -11.57 -10.01
C ALA A 271 0.65 -12.69 -10.95
N GLN A 272 1.69 -13.40 -10.53
CA GLN A 272 2.25 -14.57 -11.24
C GLN A 272 2.68 -14.25 -12.67
#